data_6fb6baf588278847455d4c048bc8329e
#
_entry.id   6fb6baf588278847455d4c048bc8329e
#
_cell.length_a   1.000
_cell.length_b   1.000
_cell.length_c   1.000
_cell.angle_alpha   90.00
_cell.angle_beta   90.00
_cell.angle_gamma   90.00
#
_symmetry.space_group_name_H-M   'P 1'
#
loop_
_entity.id
_entity.type
_entity.pdbx_description
1 polymer ?
#
loop_
_entity_poly.entity_id
_entity_poly.type
_entity_poly.pdbx_seq_one_letter_code
_entity_poly.pdbx_strand_id
1 'polypeptide(L)'
;LANIERFVTSDFYIDRIKHISQLEYRCLAGQKLEGDLDIIVGFASVGEQTAIVDIANGFSHSNIADLGIEVYDAIGEFTNCISGLFATALSKKGSMLEITPQFAYENQFAKGDAYVLPIHIHDSEVLLFISASDETKAGDMPVVRKIMAKAGGEVTLDSKGTVVIVDDSGMSRKILRDILEEAGYAVLAEATDGLEGVLAYKTYY
;
A
#
# COMPACT_ATOMS: atom_id res chain seq x y z
N LEU A 1 -14.96 6.72 -8.28
CA LEU A 1 -15.29 5.87 -9.44
C LEU A 1 -14.42 6.21 -10.64
N ALA A 2 -14.43 7.45 -11.15
CA ALA A 2 -13.66 7.86 -12.35
C ALA A 2 -12.15 7.49 -12.32
N ASN A 3 -11.54 7.42 -11.13
CA ASN A 3 -10.14 6.98 -11.01
C ASN A 3 -9.99 5.46 -11.13
N ILE A 4 -10.96 4.69 -10.69
CA ILE A 4 -10.94 3.23 -10.86
C ILE A 4 -11.12 2.90 -12.34
N GLU A 5 -12.10 3.51 -13.00
CA GLU A 5 -12.34 3.36 -14.44
C GLU A 5 -11.12 3.70 -15.30
N ARG A 6 -10.27 4.61 -14.84
CA ARG A 6 -9.04 5.00 -15.54
C ARG A 6 -7.94 3.94 -15.49
N PHE A 7 -7.86 3.18 -14.41
CA PHE A 7 -6.74 2.27 -14.14
C PHE A 7 -7.10 0.79 -14.30
N VAL A 8 -8.37 0.43 -14.33
CA VAL A 8 -8.79 -0.95 -14.63
C VAL A 8 -8.94 -1.09 -16.14
N THR A 9 -8.06 -1.88 -16.74
CA THR A 9 -8.03 -2.09 -18.21
C THR A 9 -8.90 -3.24 -18.67
N SER A 10 -9.31 -4.11 -17.76
CA SER A 10 -10.19 -5.26 -17.99
C SER A 10 -11.65 -4.87 -17.81
N ASP A 11 -12.57 -5.67 -18.36
CA ASP A 11 -14.00 -5.50 -18.08
C ASP A 11 -14.28 -5.68 -16.60
N PHE A 12 -14.90 -4.69 -16.00
CA PHE A 12 -15.24 -4.69 -14.58
C PHE A 12 -16.64 -4.12 -14.34
N TYR A 13 -17.21 -4.45 -13.18
CA TYR A 13 -18.39 -3.75 -12.68
C TYR A 13 -18.24 -3.49 -11.18
N ILE A 14 -18.94 -2.44 -10.73
CA ILE A 14 -18.95 -2.00 -9.35
C ILE A 14 -20.34 -2.27 -8.77
N ASP A 15 -20.37 -2.98 -7.65
CA ASP A 15 -21.60 -3.26 -6.92
C ASP A 15 -21.96 -2.09 -5.98
N ARG A 16 -23.05 -2.21 -5.25
CA ARG A 16 -23.48 -1.22 -4.26
C ARG A 16 -22.59 -1.24 -3.03
N ILE A 17 -22.43 -0.07 -2.40
CA ILE A 17 -21.77 0.03 -1.10
C ILE A 17 -22.49 -0.86 -0.09
N LYS A 18 -21.73 -1.65 0.64
CA LYS A 18 -22.20 -2.54 1.72
C LYS A 18 -21.55 -2.13 3.03
N HIS A 19 -22.27 -2.31 4.13
CA HIS A 19 -21.71 -2.23 5.47
C HIS A 19 -21.37 -3.64 5.95
N ILE A 20 -20.17 -3.82 6.49
CA ILE A 20 -19.69 -5.07 7.05
C ILE A 20 -19.11 -4.83 8.44
N SER A 21 -19.16 -5.84 9.30
CA SER A 21 -18.56 -5.80 10.65
C SER A 21 -17.34 -6.71 10.80
N GLN A 22 -17.03 -7.45 9.75
CA GLN A 22 -15.87 -8.32 9.69
C GLN A 22 -15.45 -8.53 8.25
N LEU A 23 -14.16 -8.75 8.05
CA LEU A 23 -13.57 -9.00 6.74
C LEU A 23 -12.50 -10.07 6.85
N GLU A 24 -12.69 -11.18 6.14
CA GLU A 24 -11.64 -12.15 5.88
C GLU A 24 -11.01 -11.81 4.55
N TYR A 25 -9.69 -11.65 4.52
CA TYR A 25 -8.98 -11.24 3.32
C TYR A 25 -7.69 -12.06 3.10
N ARG A 26 -7.34 -12.22 1.84
CA ARG A 26 -6.07 -12.80 1.41
C ARG A 26 -4.96 -11.76 1.43
N CYS A 27 -5.30 -10.58 0.96
CA CYS A 27 -4.39 -9.45 0.87
C CYS A 27 -5.18 -8.17 1.18
N LEU A 28 -4.60 -7.30 1.97
CA LEU A 28 -5.13 -5.99 2.28
C LEU A 28 -4.00 -4.98 2.20
N ALA A 29 -4.21 -3.91 1.45
CA ALA A 29 -3.34 -2.74 1.46
C ALA A 29 -4.17 -1.52 1.85
N GLY A 30 -3.68 -0.74 2.79
CA GLY A 30 -4.43 0.38 3.34
C GLY A 30 -3.56 1.51 3.84
N GLN A 31 -4.23 2.58 4.24
CA GLN A 31 -3.61 3.77 4.76
C GLN A 31 -4.53 4.38 5.81
N LYS A 32 -3.96 4.76 6.96
CA LYS A 32 -4.69 5.46 8.00
C LYS A 32 -4.68 6.96 7.70
N LEU A 33 -5.79 7.62 7.95
CA LEU A 33 -5.92 9.07 7.97
C LEU A 33 -6.27 9.47 9.39
N GLU A 34 -5.47 10.33 10.00
CA GLU A 34 -5.58 10.75 11.40
C GLU A 34 -5.90 12.24 11.49
N GLY A 35 -6.68 12.63 12.48
CA GLY A 35 -7.01 14.03 12.73
C GLY A 35 -8.36 14.22 13.37
N ASP A 36 -9.23 15.03 12.76
CA ASP A 36 -10.59 15.20 13.26
C ASP A 36 -11.43 13.92 13.21
N LEU A 37 -11.02 12.99 12.35
CA LEU A 37 -11.55 11.62 12.23
C LEU A 37 -10.39 10.66 12.04
N ASP A 38 -10.44 9.52 12.73
CA ASP A 38 -9.52 8.41 12.47
C ASP A 38 -10.20 7.40 11.55
N ILE A 39 -9.68 7.26 10.35
CA ILE A 39 -10.23 6.36 9.34
C ILE A 39 -9.12 5.59 8.64
N ILE A 40 -9.47 4.41 8.15
CA ILE A 40 -8.62 3.59 7.31
C ILE A 40 -9.29 3.45 5.95
N VAL A 41 -8.53 3.72 4.90
CA VAL A 41 -8.94 3.54 3.50
C VAL A 41 -8.02 2.51 2.87
N GLY A 42 -8.54 1.60 2.07
CA GLY A 42 -7.68 0.63 1.40
C GLY A 42 -8.43 -0.34 0.50
N PHE A 43 -7.66 -1.28 -0.03
CA PHE A 43 -8.14 -2.37 -0.85
C PHE A 43 -7.92 -3.71 -0.16
N ALA A 44 -8.91 -4.59 -0.26
CA ALA A 44 -8.82 -5.95 0.25
C ALA A 44 -9.25 -6.94 -0.83
N SER A 45 -8.44 -7.96 -1.08
CA SER A 45 -8.78 -9.09 -1.95
C SER A 45 -9.44 -10.19 -1.13
N VAL A 46 -10.59 -10.65 -1.58
CA VAL A 46 -11.35 -11.76 -0.99
C VAL A 46 -11.33 -12.92 -1.98
N GLY A 47 -10.77 -14.06 -1.58
CA GLY A 47 -10.66 -15.21 -2.48
C GLY A 47 -9.46 -15.15 -3.42
N GLU A 48 -9.68 -15.26 -4.72
CA GLU A 48 -8.61 -15.17 -5.72
C GLU A 48 -8.04 -13.76 -5.81
N GLN A 49 -6.76 -13.65 -6.18
CA GLN A 49 -6.02 -12.39 -6.10
C GLN A 49 -5.88 -11.68 -7.46
N THR A 50 -6.51 -12.21 -8.50
CA THR A 50 -6.38 -11.69 -9.87
C THR A 50 -6.86 -10.26 -9.98
N ALA A 51 -7.99 -9.91 -9.37
CA ALA A 51 -8.53 -8.55 -9.44
C ALA A 51 -7.59 -7.48 -8.85
N ILE A 52 -6.90 -7.77 -7.73
CA ILE A 52 -5.97 -6.80 -7.14
C ILE A 52 -4.69 -6.68 -7.96
N VAL A 53 -4.26 -7.77 -8.60
CA VAL A 53 -3.13 -7.76 -9.55
C VAL A 53 -3.49 -6.95 -10.79
N ASP A 54 -4.70 -7.09 -11.32
CA ASP A 54 -5.18 -6.33 -12.49
C ASP A 54 -5.24 -4.82 -12.19
N ILE A 55 -5.70 -4.44 -11.00
CA ILE A 55 -5.69 -3.02 -10.57
C ILE A 55 -4.24 -2.51 -10.47
N ALA A 56 -3.34 -3.29 -9.88
CA ALA A 56 -1.93 -2.93 -9.77
C ALA A 56 -1.28 -2.73 -11.14
N ASN A 57 -1.54 -3.65 -12.07
CA ASN A 57 -1.04 -3.57 -13.45
C ASN A 57 -1.56 -2.34 -14.19
N GLY A 58 -2.85 -2.07 -14.08
CA GLY A 58 -3.46 -0.90 -14.71
C GLY A 58 -2.93 0.43 -14.16
N PHE A 59 -2.69 0.49 -12.84
CA PHE A 59 -2.16 1.68 -12.20
C PHE A 59 -0.68 1.91 -12.51
N SER A 60 0.15 0.87 -12.40
CA SER A 60 1.61 0.97 -12.59
C SER A 60 2.05 0.85 -14.05
N HIS A 61 1.12 0.55 -14.98
CA HIS A 61 1.42 0.21 -16.37
C HIS A 61 2.44 -0.94 -16.50
N SER A 62 2.36 -1.89 -15.58
CA SER A 62 3.23 -3.07 -15.50
C SER A 62 2.51 -4.32 -16.03
N ASN A 63 3.22 -5.43 -16.05
CA ASN A 63 2.67 -6.75 -16.37
C ASN A 63 3.09 -7.76 -15.30
N ILE A 64 2.58 -7.55 -14.08
CA ILE A 64 2.84 -8.39 -12.92
C ILE A 64 1.95 -9.64 -13.02
N ALA A 65 2.54 -10.82 -12.90
CA ALA A 65 1.80 -12.08 -13.04
C ALA A 65 1.16 -12.54 -11.73
N ASP A 66 1.86 -12.36 -10.62
CA ASP A 66 1.47 -12.91 -9.32
C ASP A 66 1.49 -11.85 -8.22
N LEU A 67 0.75 -12.13 -7.14
CA LEU A 67 0.77 -11.28 -5.95
C LEU A 67 2.17 -11.27 -5.33
N GLY A 68 2.73 -10.07 -5.17
CA GLY A 68 4.05 -9.86 -4.61
C GLY A 68 4.28 -8.39 -4.24
N ILE A 69 5.52 -8.07 -3.94
CA ILE A 69 5.94 -6.72 -3.52
C ILE A 69 5.50 -5.64 -4.49
N GLU A 70 5.63 -5.91 -5.79
CA GLU A 70 5.28 -4.95 -6.85
C GLU A 70 3.79 -4.64 -6.87
N VAL A 71 2.93 -5.64 -6.55
CA VAL A 71 1.49 -5.42 -6.41
C VAL A 71 1.20 -4.56 -5.19
N TYR A 72 1.84 -4.85 -4.05
CA TYR A 72 1.64 -4.06 -2.83
C TYR A 72 2.09 -2.61 -2.99
N ASP A 73 3.21 -2.39 -3.65
CA ASP A 73 3.70 -1.04 -3.96
C ASP A 73 2.70 -0.28 -4.83
N ALA A 74 2.27 -0.90 -5.94
CA ALA A 74 1.31 -0.28 -6.86
C ALA A 74 -0.04 0.01 -6.19
N ILE A 75 -0.58 -0.93 -5.42
CA ILE A 75 -1.84 -0.75 -4.68
C ILE A 75 -1.66 0.25 -3.55
N GLY A 76 -0.51 0.27 -2.90
CA GLY A 76 -0.17 1.26 -1.88
C GLY A 76 -0.20 2.68 -2.46
N GLU A 77 0.48 2.92 -3.57
CA GLU A 77 0.47 4.21 -4.27
C GLU A 77 -0.93 4.59 -4.77
N PHE A 78 -1.68 3.64 -5.29
CA PHE A 78 -3.07 3.88 -5.67
C PHE A 78 -3.94 4.25 -4.46
N THR A 79 -3.77 3.55 -3.34
CA THR A 79 -4.43 3.86 -2.08
C THR A 79 -4.07 5.27 -1.60
N ASN A 80 -2.80 5.67 -1.71
CA ASN A 80 -2.34 7.02 -1.38
C ASN A 80 -3.05 8.09 -2.22
N CYS A 81 -3.19 7.87 -3.52
CA CYS A 81 -3.95 8.76 -4.40
C CYS A 81 -5.41 8.91 -3.95
N ILE A 82 -6.08 7.79 -3.60
CA ILE A 82 -7.47 7.80 -3.14
C ILE A 82 -7.58 8.50 -1.78
N SER A 83 -6.67 8.22 -0.86
CA SER A 83 -6.60 8.85 0.47
C SER A 83 -6.44 10.36 0.35
N GLY A 84 -5.57 10.84 -0.55
CA GLY A 84 -5.38 12.25 -0.83
C GLY A 84 -6.64 12.94 -1.35
N LEU A 85 -7.35 12.29 -2.27
CA LEU A 85 -8.63 12.79 -2.78
C LEU A 85 -9.70 12.84 -1.68
N PHE A 86 -9.74 11.82 -0.83
CA PHE A 86 -10.68 11.72 0.29
C PHE A 86 -10.38 12.79 1.35
N ALA A 87 -9.14 12.95 1.77
CA ALA A 87 -8.69 13.99 2.70
C ALA A 87 -9.01 15.39 2.16
N THR A 88 -8.75 15.62 0.85
CA THR A 88 -9.09 16.89 0.19
C THR A 88 -10.61 17.16 0.19
N ALA A 89 -11.42 16.12 -0.05
CA ALA A 89 -12.88 16.26 -0.02
C ALA A 89 -13.42 16.59 1.36
N LEU A 90 -12.83 15.99 2.41
CA LEU A 90 -13.18 16.26 3.80
C LEU A 90 -12.68 17.64 4.27
N SER A 91 -11.49 18.04 3.85
CA SER A 91 -10.96 19.39 4.15
C SER A 91 -11.87 20.49 3.62
N LYS A 92 -12.47 20.34 2.45
CA LYS A 92 -13.49 21.26 1.93
C LYS A 92 -14.76 21.33 2.79
N LYS A 93 -14.98 20.33 3.65
CA LYS A 93 -16.08 20.28 4.62
C LYS A 93 -15.68 20.70 6.03
N GLY A 94 -14.42 21.12 6.19
CA GLY A 94 -13.87 21.63 7.45
C GLY A 94 -13.14 20.61 8.30
N SER A 95 -12.96 19.36 7.84
CA SER A 95 -12.22 18.33 8.57
C SER A 95 -10.77 18.26 8.08
N MET A 96 -9.82 18.30 9.02
CA MET A 96 -8.38 18.18 8.73
C MET A 96 -7.91 16.76 9.04
N LEU A 97 -7.27 16.14 8.05
CA LEU A 97 -6.72 14.79 8.16
C LEU A 97 -5.29 14.76 7.67
N GLU A 98 -4.43 14.08 8.41
CA GLU A 98 -3.07 13.71 8.00
C GLU A 98 -3.08 12.29 7.45
N ILE A 99 -2.34 12.08 6.38
CA ILE A 99 -2.21 10.78 5.74
C ILE A 99 -0.96 10.11 6.32
N THR A 100 -1.12 8.93 6.92
CA THR A 100 0.00 8.16 7.49
C THR A 100 0.65 7.27 6.43
N PRO A 101 1.81 6.65 6.71
CA PRO A 101 2.40 5.66 5.82
C PRO A 101 1.45 4.49 5.53
N GLN A 102 1.58 3.93 4.33
CA GLN A 102 0.81 2.77 3.88
C GLN A 102 1.18 1.51 4.66
N PHE A 103 0.27 0.57 4.70
CA PHE A 103 0.49 -0.76 5.28
C PHE A 103 -0.15 -1.84 4.42
N ALA A 104 0.38 -3.07 4.51
CA ALA A 104 -0.22 -4.23 3.88
C ALA A 104 -0.19 -5.45 4.79
N TYR A 105 -1.20 -6.31 4.67
CA TYR A 105 -1.36 -7.54 5.43
C TYR A 105 -1.81 -8.69 4.53
N GLU A 106 -1.46 -9.92 4.89
CA GLU A 106 -1.84 -11.13 4.17
C GLU A 106 -2.55 -12.14 5.07
N ASN A 107 -3.54 -12.84 4.48
CA ASN A 107 -4.19 -14.01 5.06
C ASN A 107 -4.66 -13.79 6.50
N GLN A 108 -5.46 -12.76 6.71
CA GLN A 108 -5.93 -12.37 8.02
C GLN A 108 -7.43 -12.09 8.06
N PHE A 109 -7.89 -11.86 9.27
CA PHE A 109 -9.27 -11.54 9.57
C PHE A 109 -9.31 -10.22 10.34
N ALA A 110 -10.05 -9.25 9.81
CA ALA A 110 -10.30 -7.99 10.47
C ALA A 110 -11.71 -7.95 11.05
N LYS A 111 -11.83 -7.46 12.28
CA LYS A 111 -13.11 -7.12 12.90
C LYS A 111 -13.22 -5.61 13.01
N GLY A 112 -14.38 -5.09 12.74
CA GLY A 112 -14.68 -3.67 12.84
C GLY A 112 -15.65 -3.23 11.76
N ASP A 113 -16.33 -2.12 12.01
CA ASP A 113 -17.30 -1.59 11.08
C ASP A 113 -16.60 -0.93 9.88
N ALA A 114 -16.95 -1.39 8.70
CA ALA A 114 -16.43 -0.83 7.45
C ALA A 114 -17.54 -0.70 6.40
N TYR A 115 -17.41 0.33 5.57
CA TYR A 115 -18.12 0.44 4.32
C TYR A 115 -17.23 -0.09 3.20
N VAL A 116 -17.76 -1.01 2.42
CA VAL A 116 -17.03 -1.62 1.30
C VAL A 116 -17.75 -1.35 -0.01
N LEU A 117 -16.96 -1.11 -1.04
CA LEU A 117 -17.38 -1.01 -2.41
C LEU A 117 -16.77 -2.19 -3.18
N PRO A 118 -17.56 -3.25 -3.48
CA PRO A 118 -17.06 -4.37 -4.24
C PRO A 118 -16.81 -3.97 -5.71
N ILE A 119 -15.64 -4.35 -6.20
CA ILE A 119 -15.20 -4.19 -7.57
C ILE A 119 -14.93 -5.59 -8.12
N HIS A 120 -15.68 -5.98 -9.12
CA HIS A 120 -15.55 -7.28 -9.76
C HIS A 120 -14.79 -7.14 -11.06
N ILE A 121 -13.72 -7.91 -11.20
CA ILE A 121 -12.89 -7.98 -12.40
C ILE A 121 -12.77 -9.45 -12.77
N HIS A 122 -13.28 -9.82 -13.94
CA HIS A 122 -13.44 -11.22 -14.32
C HIS A 122 -14.21 -12.00 -13.24
N ASP A 123 -13.67 -13.13 -12.80
CA ASP A 123 -14.27 -13.99 -11.75
C ASP A 123 -13.76 -13.67 -10.34
N SER A 124 -13.06 -12.54 -10.16
CA SER A 124 -12.43 -12.15 -8.90
C SER A 124 -13.03 -10.86 -8.36
N GLU A 125 -12.94 -10.67 -7.04
CA GLU A 125 -13.46 -9.49 -6.35
C GLU A 125 -12.37 -8.81 -5.51
N VAL A 126 -12.33 -7.50 -5.58
CA VAL A 126 -11.59 -6.67 -4.65
C VAL A 126 -12.52 -5.66 -3.99
N LEU A 127 -12.34 -5.41 -2.71
CA LEU A 127 -13.11 -4.46 -1.93
C LEU A 127 -12.30 -3.17 -1.74
N LEU A 128 -12.80 -2.05 -2.24
CA LEU A 128 -12.38 -0.75 -1.71
C LEU A 128 -13.12 -0.52 -0.40
N PHE A 129 -12.42 -0.35 0.71
CA PHE A 129 -13.04 -0.22 2.02
C PHE A 129 -12.67 1.11 2.71
N ILE A 130 -13.58 1.58 3.56
CA ILE A 130 -13.38 2.68 4.49
C ILE A 130 -13.87 2.22 5.86
N SER A 131 -12.98 2.23 6.85
CA SER A 131 -13.30 1.91 8.24
C SER A 131 -13.06 3.12 9.12
N ALA A 132 -14.00 3.40 10.03
CA ALA A 132 -13.92 4.49 11.01
C ALA A 132 -13.35 4.02 12.35
N SER A 133 -12.89 2.76 12.47
CA SER A 133 -12.39 2.21 13.72
C SER A 133 -10.92 1.80 13.62
N ASP A 134 -10.21 2.03 14.72
CA ASP A 134 -8.85 1.51 14.97
C ASP A 134 -8.81 -0.04 15.08
N GLU A 135 -9.96 -0.70 14.96
CA GLU A 135 -10.15 -2.12 15.22
C GLU A 135 -9.80 -3.03 14.04
N THR A 136 -9.41 -2.49 12.91
CA THR A 136 -8.69 -3.27 11.90
C THR A 136 -7.26 -3.59 12.42
N LYS A 137 -7.17 -4.03 13.67
CA LYS A 137 -5.96 -4.63 14.21
C LYS A 137 -5.79 -5.99 13.58
N ALA A 138 -5.18 -5.99 12.42
CA ALA A 138 -4.58 -7.19 11.92
C ALA A 138 -3.55 -7.65 12.96
N GLY A 139 -3.72 -8.83 13.52
CA GLY A 139 -2.64 -9.49 14.23
C GLY A 139 -1.45 -9.64 13.28
N ASP A 140 -0.26 -9.70 13.84
CA ASP A 140 1.01 -10.03 13.21
C ASP A 140 1.45 -9.23 11.95
N MET A 141 2.42 -8.40 12.19
CA MET A 141 3.35 -7.69 11.29
C MET A 141 2.85 -7.29 9.90
N PRO A 142 2.78 -5.98 9.63
CA PRO A 142 2.54 -5.47 8.27
C PRO A 142 3.47 -6.13 7.27
N VAL A 143 2.93 -6.58 6.14
CA VAL A 143 3.73 -7.12 5.02
C VAL A 143 4.79 -6.10 4.59
N VAL A 144 4.48 -4.81 4.66
CA VAL A 144 5.42 -3.72 4.42
C VAL A 144 6.68 -3.83 5.31
N ARG A 145 6.56 -4.22 6.59
CA ARG A 145 7.75 -4.48 7.42
C ARG A 145 8.50 -5.74 7.01
N LYS A 146 7.80 -6.78 6.54
CA LYS A 146 8.44 -7.98 5.98
C LYS A 146 9.11 -7.70 4.64
N ILE A 147 8.54 -6.81 3.86
CA ILE A 147 9.07 -6.36 2.57
C ILE A 147 10.29 -5.48 2.80
N MET A 148 10.22 -4.51 3.71
CA MET A 148 11.38 -3.69 4.09
C MET A 148 12.49 -4.52 4.77
N ALA A 149 12.14 -5.53 5.57
CA ALA A 149 13.12 -6.45 6.14
C ALA A 149 13.72 -7.42 5.11
N LYS A 150 13.04 -7.68 3.98
CA LYS A 150 13.59 -8.45 2.85
C LYS A 150 14.34 -7.57 1.85
N ALA A 151 13.97 -6.30 1.72
CA ALA A 151 14.69 -5.32 0.92
C ALA A 151 15.92 -4.77 1.66
N GLY A 152 15.96 -4.88 3.01
CA GLY A 152 17.16 -4.66 3.79
C GLY A 152 18.19 -5.71 3.40
N GLY A 153 19.14 -5.33 2.51
CA GLY A 153 20.27 -6.18 2.16
C GLY A 153 20.95 -6.67 3.45
N GLU A 154 21.31 -7.94 3.50
CA GLU A 154 22.15 -8.46 4.59
C GLU A 154 23.36 -7.53 4.72
N VAL A 155 23.47 -6.88 5.89
CA VAL A 155 24.67 -6.12 6.24
C VAL A 155 25.80 -7.16 6.33
N THR A 156 26.53 -7.34 5.26
CA THR A 156 27.74 -8.14 5.31
C THR A 156 28.77 -7.38 6.13
N LEU A 157 29.51 -8.09 6.98
CA LEU A 157 30.58 -7.53 7.83
C LEU A 157 31.66 -6.76 7.04
N ASP A 158 31.66 -6.87 5.72
CA ASP A 158 32.61 -6.23 4.79
C ASP A 158 32.03 -5.03 4.03
N SER A 159 30.83 -4.54 4.37
CA SER A 159 30.26 -3.37 3.67
C SER A 159 31.04 -2.08 4.02
N LYS A 160 31.27 -1.22 3.01
CA LYS A 160 31.93 0.09 3.18
C LYS A 160 31.11 1.05 4.06
N GLY A 161 29.85 0.75 4.29
CA GLY A 161 28.91 1.52 5.08
C GLY A 161 27.47 1.17 4.72
N THR A 162 26.53 1.80 5.42
CA THR A 162 25.11 1.61 5.22
C THR A 162 24.48 2.89 4.68
N VAL A 163 23.47 2.76 3.81
CA VAL A 163 22.80 3.89 3.17
C VAL A 163 21.29 3.69 3.17
N VAL A 164 20.57 4.80 3.18
CA VAL A 164 19.13 4.88 2.89
C VAL A 164 18.98 5.70 1.62
N ILE A 165 18.25 5.18 0.64
CA ILE A 165 17.97 5.86 -0.62
C ILE A 165 16.62 6.57 -0.48
N VAL A 166 16.57 7.87 -0.84
CA VAL A 166 15.33 8.66 -0.82
C VAL A 166 15.17 9.31 -2.19
N ASP A 167 14.18 8.86 -2.95
CA ASP A 167 13.87 9.37 -4.28
C ASP A 167 12.43 8.98 -4.62
N ASP A 168 11.66 9.84 -5.26
CA ASP A 168 10.25 9.58 -5.60
C ASP A 168 10.10 8.63 -6.79
N SER A 169 11.14 8.52 -7.63
CA SER A 169 11.16 7.62 -8.78
C SER A 169 11.64 6.22 -8.39
N GLY A 170 10.78 5.21 -8.52
CA GLY A 170 11.17 3.81 -8.31
C GLY A 170 12.31 3.34 -9.22
N MET A 171 12.39 3.89 -10.45
CA MET A 171 13.48 3.57 -11.35
C MET A 171 14.81 4.17 -10.89
N SER A 172 14.79 5.41 -10.41
CA SER A 172 15.98 6.06 -9.83
C SER A 172 16.48 5.31 -8.61
N ARG A 173 15.57 4.91 -7.70
CA ARG A 173 15.94 4.12 -6.53
C ARG A 173 16.60 2.81 -6.90
N LYS A 174 16.05 2.10 -7.90
CA LYS A 174 16.66 0.84 -8.39
C LYS A 174 18.06 1.05 -8.94
N ILE A 175 18.26 2.05 -9.79
CA ILE A 175 19.57 2.37 -10.36
C ILE A 175 20.56 2.75 -9.25
N LEU A 176 20.15 3.57 -8.29
CA LEU A 176 20.98 3.97 -7.16
C LEU A 176 21.35 2.78 -6.28
N ARG A 177 20.41 1.87 -6.03
CA ARG A 177 20.67 0.63 -5.31
C ARG A 177 21.74 -0.18 -6.00
N ASP A 178 21.56 -0.48 -7.28
CA ASP A 178 22.49 -1.30 -8.05
C ASP A 178 23.92 -0.70 -8.02
N ILE A 179 24.04 0.62 -8.20
CA ILE A 179 25.33 1.35 -8.14
C ILE A 179 25.96 1.27 -6.73
N LEU A 180 25.17 1.46 -5.69
CA LEU A 180 25.68 1.49 -4.31
C LEU A 180 26.10 0.10 -3.84
N GLU A 181 25.33 -0.93 -4.15
CA GLU A 181 25.65 -2.32 -3.84
C GLU A 181 26.89 -2.80 -4.61
N GLU A 182 27.01 -2.46 -5.90
CA GLU A 182 28.23 -2.72 -6.69
C GLU A 182 29.44 -1.99 -6.11
N ALA A 183 29.25 -0.79 -5.58
CA ALA A 183 30.30 -0.04 -4.90
C ALA A 183 30.63 -0.57 -3.49
N GLY A 184 29.92 -1.57 -2.98
CA GLY A 184 30.15 -2.24 -1.70
C GLY A 184 29.47 -1.58 -0.51
N TYR A 185 28.44 -0.77 -0.72
CA TYR A 185 27.57 -0.27 0.36
C TYR A 185 26.39 -1.20 0.58
N ALA A 186 25.89 -1.25 1.82
CA ALA A 186 24.64 -1.94 2.15
C ALA A 186 23.48 -0.96 2.13
N VAL A 187 22.49 -1.17 1.25
CA VAL A 187 21.27 -0.37 1.19
C VAL A 187 20.29 -0.94 2.22
N LEU A 188 20.09 -0.22 3.34
CA LEU A 188 19.23 -0.64 4.44
C LEU A 188 17.75 -0.40 4.18
N ALA A 189 17.43 0.69 3.47
CA ALA A 189 16.06 1.03 3.10
C ALA A 189 16.02 1.94 1.87
N GLU A 190 14.86 1.94 1.24
CA GLU A 190 14.46 2.92 0.24
C GLU A 190 13.24 3.68 0.76
N ALA A 191 13.15 4.95 0.38
CA ALA A 191 12.04 5.81 0.72
C ALA A 191 11.62 6.62 -0.52
N THR A 192 10.34 6.88 -0.64
CA THR A 192 9.75 7.58 -1.79
C THR A 192 9.67 9.09 -1.57
N ASP A 193 9.78 9.51 -0.31
CA ASP A 193 9.77 10.92 0.06
C ASP A 193 10.65 11.22 1.30
N GLY A 194 10.74 12.50 1.66
CA GLY A 194 11.56 12.93 2.79
C GLY A 194 11.05 12.46 4.15
N LEU A 195 9.73 12.26 4.31
CA LEU A 195 9.16 11.79 5.56
C LEU A 195 9.48 10.31 5.78
N GLU A 196 9.29 9.47 4.77
CA GLU A 196 9.72 8.08 4.79
C GLU A 196 11.23 7.95 5.00
N GLY A 197 12.02 8.82 4.35
CA GLY A 197 13.47 8.87 4.55
C GLY A 197 13.87 9.13 5.99
N VAL A 198 13.20 10.08 6.67
CA VAL A 198 13.43 10.36 8.10
C VAL A 198 13.02 9.18 8.97
N LEU A 199 11.91 8.53 8.66
CA LEU A 199 11.43 7.34 9.40
C LEU A 199 12.40 6.16 9.21
N ALA A 200 12.84 5.91 7.99
CA ALA A 200 13.85 4.90 7.70
C ALA A 200 15.16 5.19 8.44
N TYR A 201 15.64 6.42 8.40
CA TYR A 201 16.84 6.81 9.16
C TYR A 201 16.69 6.53 10.65
N LYS A 202 15.60 6.95 11.29
CA LYS A 202 15.34 6.69 12.72
C LYS A 202 15.19 5.20 13.08
N THR A 203 14.88 4.36 12.09
CA THR A 203 14.74 2.91 12.29
C THR A 203 16.08 2.20 12.27
N TYR A 204 17.04 2.70 11.48
CA TYR A 204 18.31 2.03 11.22
C TYR A 204 19.53 2.72 11.86
N TYR A 205 19.38 3.94 12.35
CA TYR A 205 20.41 4.76 13.02
C TYR A 205 19.94 5.34 14.34
#